data_2c058151dab37ab7853d8daba005c459
#
_entry.id   2c058151dab37ab7853d8daba005c459
#
_cell.length_a   1.000
_cell.length_b   1.000
_cell.length_c   1.000
_cell.angle_alpha   90.00
_cell.angle_beta   90.00
_cell.angle_gamma   90.00
#
_symmetry.space_group_name_H-M   'P 1'
#
loop_
_entity.id
_entity.type
_entity.pdbx_description
1 polymer ?
#
loop_
_entity_poly.entity_id
_entity_poly.type
_entity_poly.pdbx_seq_one_letter_code
_entity_poly.pdbx_strand_id
1 'polypeptide(L)'
;MREGEAWFRALTACPACAGVGIRGYKKGNFSGDLTQDQIKITDSQYGKTWDLSICGDCGHIFANPCPTPEHLFSLYGRVEDPLYEEESAGRSRNFLRILRRLEKFIPERGALFDVGAATGILLDLARRRGWEPTGIEPSSWAVRAAADRYGIGLIEGTLETATLPEDRYAAVTMVDFIEHTPLPFEAVRKAQAILRPAGILVLVTPDIHSRAARLAGRKWWHLRPAHLSFFSRRSLDALLRRAGFSIVAERRYSWTFSAHYLLSRKPALQARLKNMRPASFLKRIPIRLALGDSFEVYAMKDSGG
;
A
#
# COMPACT_ATOMS: atom_id res chain seq x y z
N MET A 1 -12.98 -10.34 -25.76
CA MET A 1 -12.98 -8.94 -25.28
C MET A 1 -14.39 -8.43 -25.50
N ARG A 2 -15.12 -8.11 -24.43
CA ARG A 2 -16.43 -7.45 -24.56
C ARG A 2 -16.17 -5.99 -24.89
N GLU A 3 -16.53 -5.55 -26.09
CA GLU A 3 -16.52 -4.16 -26.49
C GLU A 3 -17.48 -3.38 -25.60
N GLY A 4 -16.99 -2.33 -24.91
CA GLY A 4 -17.81 -1.31 -24.27
C GLY A 4 -17.60 -1.01 -22.81
N GLU A 5 -16.72 -1.66 -22.06
CA GLU A 5 -16.45 -1.27 -20.67
C GLU A 5 -15.40 -0.16 -20.63
N ALA A 6 -15.81 1.04 -20.18
CA ALA A 6 -14.88 2.14 -19.98
C ALA A 6 -13.95 1.81 -18.81
N TRP A 7 -12.64 1.63 -19.07
CA TRP A 7 -11.61 1.36 -18.07
C TRP A 7 -11.38 2.49 -17.05
N PHE A 8 -11.99 3.65 -17.30
CA PHE A 8 -11.86 4.84 -16.46
C PHE A 8 -13.23 5.43 -16.18
N ARG A 9 -13.41 5.93 -14.95
CA ARG A 9 -14.60 6.65 -14.53
C ARG A 9 -14.26 8.01 -13.94
N ALA A 10 -15.05 9.02 -14.26
CA ALA A 10 -15.02 10.29 -13.57
C ALA A 10 -15.68 10.15 -12.19
N LEU A 11 -15.00 10.65 -11.16
CA LEU A 11 -15.55 10.67 -9.80
C LEU A 11 -16.24 11.99 -9.55
N THR A 12 -17.50 11.93 -9.09
CA THR A 12 -18.35 13.09 -8.73
C THR A 12 -18.37 13.36 -7.23
N ALA A 13 -17.86 12.43 -6.43
CA ALA A 13 -17.69 12.54 -4.99
C ALA A 13 -16.29 12.08 -4.55
N CYS A 14 -15.81 12.61 -3.45
CA CYS A 14 -14.52 12.24 -2.89
C CYS A 14 -14.51 10.77 -2.44
N PRO A 15 -13.56 9.94 -2.91
CA PRO A 15 -13.51 8.52 -2.56
C PRO A 15 -13.16 8.25 -1.09
N ALA A 16 -12.69 9.27 -0.35
CA ALA A 16 -12.40 9.16 1.09
C ALA A 16 -13.58 9.60 1.97
N CYS A 17 -14.11 10.81 1.78
CA CYS A 17 -15.12 11.38 2.69
C CYS A 17 -16.53 11.53 2.08
N ALA A 18 -16.72 11.20 0.79
CA ALA A 18 -17.95 11.42 0.01
C ALA A 18 -18.34 12.90 -0.22
N GLY A 19 -17.50 13.85 0.14
CA GLY A 19 -17.74 15.27 -0.16
C GLY A 19 -17.84 15.50 -1.66
N VAL A 20 -18.77 16.38 -2.08
CA VAL A 20 -19.03 16.69 -3.50
C VAL A 20 -18.28 17.92 -4.00
N GLY A 21 -17.62 18.65 -3.11
CA GLY A 21 -16.82 19.83 -3.43
C GLY A 21 -15.49 19.49 -4.09
N ILE A 22 -15.52 18.80 -5.24
CA ILE A 22 -14.34 18.39 -5.98
C ILE A 22 -13.91 19.49 -6.96
N ARG A 23 -12.60 19.77 -7.01
CA ARG A 23 -12.00 20.68 -7.98
C ARG A 23 -10.70 20.12 -8.54
N GLY A 24 -10.32 20.56 -9.75
CA GLY A 24 -9.02 20.22 -10.33
C GLY A 24 -7.88 20.70 -9.42
N TYR A 25 -6.89 19.83 -9.20
CA TYR A 25 -5.72 20.13 -8.37
C TYR A 25 -4.45 20.32 -9.22
N LYS A 26 -4.17 19.35 -10.06
CA LYS A 26 -2.95 19.34 -10.86
C LYS A 26 -3.17 18.58 -12.17
N LYS A 27 -2.75 19.18 -13.27
CA LYS A 27 -2.72 18.48 -14.56
C LYS A 27 -1.65 17.39 -14.53
N GLY A 28 -2.04 16.19 -14.91
CA GLY A 28 -1.15 15.04 -15.01
C GLY A 28 -0.21 15.15 -16.20
N ASN A 29 0.80 14.30 -16.20
CA ASN A 29 1.75 14.09 -17.30
C ASN A 29 1.80 12.62 -17.72
N PHE A 30 0.83 11.86 -17.30
CA PHE A 30 0.61 10.46 -17.66
C PHE A 30 -0.79 10.32 -18.24
N SER A 31 -0.89 9.63 -19.37
CA SER A 31 -2.14 9.32 -20.07
C SER A 31 -2.01 7.97 -20.76
N GLY A 32 -3.13 7.32 -21.03
CA GLY A 32 -3.17 5.98 -21.63
C GLY A 32 -3.32 4.88 -20.58
N ASP A 33 -3.14 3.64 -20.95
CA ASP A 33 -3.32 2.50 -20.07
C ASP A 33 -2.10 2.25 -19.19
N LEU A 34 -2.36 1.76 -17.97
CA LEU A 34 -1.33 1.25 -17.09
C LEU A 34 -0.71 -0.02 -17.68
N THR A 35 0.60 -0.10 -17.66
CA THR A 35 1.33 -1.32 -17.97
C THR A 35 1.64 -2.10 -16.70
N GLN A 36 1.86 -3.42 -16.83
CA GLN A 36 2.28 -4.25 -15.70
C GLN A 36 3.55 -3.71 -15.01
N ASP A 37 4.51 -3.16 -15.77
CA ASP A 37 5.72 -2.59 -15.20
C ASP A 37 5.47 -1.35 -14.35
N GLN A 38 4.42 -0.57 -14.66
CA GLN A 38 4.09 0.65 -13.92
C GLN A 38 3.36 0.39 -12.59
N ILE A 39 2.76 -0.79 -12.43
CA ILE A 39 2.07 -1.20 -11.20
C ILE A 39 2.91 -2.10 -10.30
N LYS A 40 4.10 -2.53 -10.71
CA LYS A 40 5.05 -3.23 -9.84
C LYS A 40 5.39 -2.42 -8.61
N ILE A 41 5.49 -3.06 -7.45
CA ILE A 41 5.94 -2.41 -6.21
C ILE A 41 7.33 -1.81 -6.41
N THR A 42 8.19 -2.49 -7.18
CA THR A 42 9.55 -2.06 -7.46
C THR A 42 9.68 -1.16 -8.71
N ASP A 43 8.58 -0.62 -9.25
CA ASP A 43 8.64 0.35 -10.35
C ASP A 43 9.48 1.59 -10.01
N SER A 44 10.12 2.17 -11.00
CA SER A 44 10.99 3.36 -10.89
C SER A 44 10.56 4.55 -11.76
N GLN A 45 9.36 4.52 -12.32
CA GLN A 45 8.84 5.60 -13.16
C GLN A 45 8.27 6.75 -12.30
N TYR A 46 9.15 7.44 -11.59
CA TYR A 46 8.77 8.54 -10.71
C TYR A 46 8.42 9.82 -11.46
N GLY A 47 7.61 10.68 -10.80
CA GLY A 47 7.23 11.99 -11.31
C GLY A 47 6.12 11.94 -12.36
N LYS A 48 5.50 10.77 -12.59
CA LYS A 48 4.35 10.60 -13.49
C LYS A 48 3.06 10.47 -12.67
N THR A 49 2.02 11.17 -13.09
CA THR A 49 0.71 11.10 -12.42
C THR A 49 -0.41 11.39 -13.40
N TRP A 50 -1.58 10.87 -13.09
CA TRP A 50 -2.86 11.22 -13.71
C TRP A 50 -3.22 12.68 -13.49
N ASP A 51 -4.27 13.16 -14.15
CA ASP A 51 -4.97 14.36 -13.72
C ASP A 51 -5.46 14.17 -12.29
N LEU A 52 -5.15 15.10 -11.41
CA LEU A 52 -5.50 15.03 -10.01
C LEU A 52 -6.58 16.04 -9.66
N SER A 53 -7.55 15.59 -8.86
CA SER A 53 -8.54 16.42 -8.19
C SER A 53 -8.28 16.50 -6.70
N ILE A 54 -8.83 17.53 -6.04
CA ILE A 54 -8.80 17.70 -4.59
C ILE A 54 -10.20 17.89 -4.05
N CYS A 55 -10.50 17.26 -2.94
CA CYS A 55 -11.72 17.48 -2.17
C CYS A 55 -11.60 18.74 -1.32
N GLY A 56 -12.57 19.66 -1.42
CA GLY A 56 -12.63 20.87 -0.59
C GLY A 56 -12.86 20.58 0.88
N ASP A 57 -13.57 19.50 1.22
CA ASP A 57 -13.98 19.18 2.59
C ASP A 57 -12.83 18.56 3.40
N CYS A 58 -12.23 17.46 2.91
CA CYS A 58 -11.18 16.75 3.64
C CYS A 58 -9.76 16.98 3.12
N GLY A 59 -9.60 17.61 1.96
CA GLY A 59 -8.30 17.84 1.34
C GLY A 59 -7.67 16.59 0.70
N HIS A 60 -8.44 15.51 0.51
CA HIS A 60 -7.95 14.33 -0.18
C HIS A 60 -7.66 14.63 -1.65
N ILE A 61 -6.50 14.18 -2.14
CA ILE A 61 -6.07 14.34 -3.52
C ILE A 61 -6.11 12.98 -4.19
N PHE A 62 -6.71 12.88 -5.37
CA PHE A 62 -6.93 11.61 -6.05
C PHE A 62 -6.96 11.76 -7.57
N ALA A 63 -6.67 10.66 -8.28
CA ALA A 63 -6.77 10.59 -9.72
C ALA A 63 -8.23 10.77 -10.17
N ASN A 64 -8.46 11.66 -11.15
CA ASN A 64 -9.79 11.86 -11.70
C ASN A 64 -9.71 12.33 -13.17
N PRO A 65 -10.12 11.52 -14.18
CA PRO A 65 -10.77 10.22 -14.03
C PRO A 65 -9.85 9.15 -13.40
N CYS A 66 -10.47 8.15 -12.77
CA CYS A 66 -9.79 7.10 -12.04
C CYS A 66 -9.99 5.75 -12.76
N PRO A 67 -8.98 4.86 -12.84
CA PRO A 67 -9.16 3.49 -13.31
C PRO A 67 -10.24 2.75 -12.53
N THR A 68 -11.00 1.87 -13.20
CA THR A 68 -12.00 1.06 -12.50
C THR A 68 -11.36 -0.08 -11.71
N PRO A 69 -12.02 -0.60 -10.65
CA PRO A 69 -11.51 -1.75 -9.90
C PRO A 69 -11.26 -2.97 -10.78
N GLU A 70 -12.14 -3.25 -11.73
CA GLU A 70 -12.05 -4.39 -12.65
C GLU A 70 -10.81 -4.29 -13.55
N HIS A 71 -10.54 -3.07 -14.06
CA HIS A 71 -9.34 -2.83 -14.85
C HIS A 71 -8.06 -3.06 -14.03
N LEU A 72 -7.99 -2.49 -12.83
CA LEU A 72 -6.85 -2.67 -11.93
C LEU A 72 -6.66 -4.14 -11.55
N PHE A 73 -7.74 -4.85 -11.21
CA PHE A 73 -7.66 -6.27 -10.88
C PHE A 73 -7.08 -7.08 -12.04
N SER A 74 -7.52 -6.82 -13.28
CA SER A 74 -6.99 -7.50 -14.47
C SER A 74 -5.49 -7.27 -14.68
N LEU A 75 -5.00 -6.11 -14.26
CA LEU A 75 -3.58 -5.75 -14.35
C LEU A 75 -2.77 -6.39 -13.21
N TYR A 76 -3.20 -6.19 -11.95
CA TYR A 76 -2.50 -6.72 -10.77
C TYR A 76 -2.41 -8.24 -10.77
N GLY A 77 -3.45 -8.96 -11.22
CA GLY A 77 -3.47 -10.41 -11.31
C GLY A 77 -2.33 -11.01 -12.13
N ARG A 78 -1.76 -10.25 -13.06
CA ARG A 78 -0.68 -10.68 -13.95
C ARG A 78 0.69 -10.12 -13.58
N VAL A 79 0.81 -9.40 -12.46
CA VAL A 79 2.09 -8.78 -12.05
C VAL A 79 3.06 -9.84 -11.56
N GLU A 80 4.27 -9.78 -12.09
CA GLU A 80 5.43 -10.50 -11.58
C GLU A 80 6.50 -9.50 -11.18
N ASP A 81 6.96 -9.56 -9.91
CA ASP A 81 7.96 -8.63 -9.36
C ASP A 81 9.06 -9.37 -8.59
N PRO A 82 9.98 -10.08 -9.30
CA PRO A 82 11.07 -10.81 -8.65
C PRO A 82 11.99 -9.93 -7.80
N LEU A 83 12.14 -8.63 -8.15
CA LEU A 83 12.93 -7.67 -7.38
C LEU A 83 12.35 -7.42 -5.99
N TYR A 84 11.04 -7.64 -5.81
CA TYR A 84 10.40 -7.57 -4.50
C TYR A 84 11.03 -8.56 -3.53
N GLU A 85 11.25 -9.79 -3.97
CA GLU A 85 11.89 -10.84 -3.16
C GLU A 85 13.39 -10.63 -2.96
N GLU A 86 14.09 -10.09 -3.96
CA GLU A 86 15.50 -9.76 -3.79
C GLU A 86 15.75 -8.77 -2.66
N GLU A 87 14.74 -7.94 -2.31
CA GLU A 87 14.77 -6.97 -1.22
C GLU A 87 14.12 -7.49 0.07
N SER A 88 13.87 -8.79 0.19
CA SER A 88 13.18 -9.40 1.35
C SER A 88 13.82 -9.05 2.69
N ALA A 89 15.15 -8.92 2.77
CA ALA A 89 15.86 -8.56 3.98
C ALA A 89 15.54 -7.14 4.49
N GLY A 90 15.45 -6.16 3.59
CA GLY A 90 15.04 -4.79 3.92
C GLY A 90 13.57 -4.73 4.33
N ARG A 91 12.70 -5.39 3.54
CA ARG A 91 11.26 -5.49 3.81
C ARG A 91 10.98 -6.17 5.16
N SER A 92 11.68 -7.27 5.47
CA SER A 92 11.56 -7.94 6.77
C SER A 92 11.87 -7.01 7.95
N ARG A 93 12.89 -6.16 7.84
CA ARG A 93 13.20 -5.17 8.87
C ARG A 93 12.08 -4.14 9.03
N ASN A 94 11.45 -3.74 7.92
CA ASN A 94 10.32 -2.82 7.91
C ASN A 94 9.11 -3.46 8.60
N PHE A 95 8.70 -4.64 8.19
CA PHE A 95 7.55 -5.36 8.74
C PHE A 95 7.74 -5.76 10.21
N LEU A 96 8.94 -6.17 10.62
CA LEU A 96 9.23 -6.45 12.03
C LEU A 96 9.05 -5.21 12.92
N ARG A 97 9.33 -3.99 12.43
CA ARG A 97 9.05 -2.77 13.19
C ARG A 97 7.57 -2.52 13.36
N ILE A 98 6.77 -2.76 12.30
CA ILE A 98 5.30 -2.65 12.35
C ILE A 98 4.75 -3.67 13.36
N LEU A 99 5.09 -4.94 13.23
CA LEU A 99 4.61 -6.02 14.10
C LEU A 99 4.95 -5.76 15.57
N ARG A 100 6.21 -5.38 15.89
CA ARG A 100 6.61 -5.04 17.26
C ARG A 100 5.84 -3.87 17.87
N ARG A 101 5.34 -2.96 17.06
CA ARG A 101 4.50 -1.84 17.52
C ARG A 101 3.06 -2.27 17.67
N LEU A 102 2.54 -3.03 16.73
CA LEU A 102 1.20 -3.62 16.78
C LEU A 102 1.03 -4.47 18.05
N GLU A 103 2.04 -5.27 18.42
CA GLU A 103 2.04 -6.11 19.60
C GLU A 103 1.97 -5.35 20.94
N LYS A 104 2.20 -4.04 20.93
CA LYS A 104 1.97 -3.19 22.12
C LYS A 104 0.49 -2.90 22.34
N PHE A 105 -0.31 -2.92 21.27
CA PHE A 105 -1.76 -2.75 21.33
C PHE A 105 -2.48 -4.08 21.52
N ILE A 106 -1.90 -5.17 20.99
CA ILE A 106 -2.47 -6.52 21.03
C ILE A 106 -1.39 -7.50 21.51
N PRO A 107 -1.07 -7.50 22.82
CA PRO A 107 -0.03 -8.37 23.38
C PRO A 107 -0.35 -9.87 23.22
N GLU A 108 -1.62 -10.23 23.28
CA GLU A 108 -2.12 -11.60 23.12
C GLU A 108 -2.06 -12.12 21.68
N ARG A 109 -1.92 -11.21 20.70
CA ARG A 109 -1.96 -11.48 19.26
C ARG A 109 -3.34 -12.01 18.81
N GLY A 110 -3.38 -13.13 18.08
CA GLY A 110 -4.59 -13.73 17.48
C GLY A 110 -4.55 -13.69 15.97
N ALA A 111 -5.73 -13.69 15.32
CA ALA A 111 -5.83 -13.67 13.87
C ALA A 111 -5.40 -12.30 13.29
N LEU A 112 -4.51 -12.33 12.29
CA LEU A 112 -4.04 -11.15 11.55
C LEU A 112 -4.37 -11.32 10.07
N PHE A 113 -4.93 -10.28 9.44
CA PHE A 113 -5.21 -10.24 8.02
C PHE A 113 -4.37 -9.17 7.32
N ASP A 114 -3.63 -9.56 6.26
CA ASP A 114 -2.83 -8.62 5.47
C ASP A 114 -3.46 -8.39 4.10
N VAL A 115 -3.71 -7.13 3.76
CA VAL A 115 -4.32 -6.72 2.48
C VAL A 115 -3.23 -6.28 1.52
N GLY A 116 -3.17 -6.91 0.35
CA GLY A 116 -2.05 -6.74 -0.58
C GLY A 116 -0.79 -7.41 -0.02
N ALA A 117 -0.92 -8.68 0.36
CA ALA A 117 0.11 -9.43 1.09
C ALA A 117 1.39 -9.68 0.27
N ALA A 118 1.39 -9.36 -1.03
CA ALA A 118 2.48 -9.64 -1.95
C ALA A 118 2.98 -11.09 -1.79
N THR A 119 4.28 -11.31 -1.60
CA THR A 119 4.85 -12.67 -1.45
C THR A 119 4.78 -13.21 -0.02
N GLY A 120 3.99 -12.61 0.89
CA GLY A 120 3.74 -13.13 2.23
C GLY A 120 4.83 -12.89 3.26
N ILE A 121 5.81 -12.04 3.01
CA ILE A 121 6.92 -11.76 3.96
C ILE A 121 6.40 -11.29 5.32
N LEU A 122 5.41 -10.36 5.34
CA LEU A 122 4.81 -9.88 6.59
C LEU A 122 4.14 -11.01 7.35
N LEU A 123 3.39 -11.85 6.65
CA LEU A 123 2.65 -12.97 7.23
C LEU A 123 3.59 -14.05 7.80
N ASP A 124 4.69 -14.39 7.11
CA ASP A 124 5.69 -15.31 7.66
C ASP A 124 6.32 -14.78 8.95
N LEU A 125 6.66 -13.49 8.98
CA LEU A 125 7.17 -12.84 10.18
C LEU A 125 6.13 -12.79 11.30
N ALA A 126 4.86 -12.53 10.98
CA ALA A 126 3.77 -12.54 11.94
C ALA A 126 3.58 -13.94 12.54
N ARG A 127 3.56 -15.00 11.70
CA ARG A 127 3.48 -16.40 12.14
C ARG A 127 4.60 -16.76 13.14
N ARG A 128 5.85 -16.40 12.83
CA ARG A 128 7.01 -16.63 13.72
C ARG A 128 6.93 -15.86 15.03
N ARG A 129 6.06 -14.86 15.12
CA ARG A 129 5.82 -14.05 16.30
C ARG A 129 4.55 -14.44 17.06
N GLY A 130 3.92 -15.55 16.68
CA GLY A 130 2.74 -16.13 17.36
C GLY A 130 1.40 -15.54 16.91
N TRP A 131 1.32 -14.87 15.76
CA TRP A 131 0.07 -14.52 15.11
C TRP A 131 -0.48 -15.67 14.30
N GLU A 132 -1.79 -15.67 14.05
CA GLU A 132 -2.48 -16.54 13.10
C GLU A 132 -2.71 -15.76 11.80
N PRO A 133 -1.72 -15.73 10.87
CA PRO A 133 -1.76 -14.85 9.73
C PRO A 133 -2.57 -15.44 8.58
N THR A 134 -3.35 -14.58 7.94
CA THR A 134 -4.03 -14.81 6.66
C THR A 134 -3.89 -13.56 5.82
N GLY A 135 -3.97 -13.65 4.50
CA GLY A 135 -3.87 -12.47 3.62
C GLY A 135 -4.51 -12.69 2.28
N ILE A 136 -4.67 -11.57 1.57
CA ILE A 136 -5.22 -11.53 0.21
C ILE A 136 -4.27 -10.80 -0.73
N GLU A 137 -4.14 -11.33 -1.94
CA GLU A 137 -3.24 -10.79 -2.96
C GLU A 137 -3.81 -11.07 -4.36
N PRO A 138 -3.94 -10.08 -5.25
CA PRO A 138 -4.45 -10.31 -6.60
C PRO A 138 -3.45 -11.00 -7.53
N SER A 139 -2.14 -10.89 -7.32
CA SER A 139 -1.11 -11.48 -8.20
C SER A 139 -0.99 -12.98 -7.97
N SER A 140 -1.37 -13.78 -8.99
CA SER A 140 -1.19 -15.23 -8.97
C SER A 140 0.28 -15.64 -8.79
N TRP A 141 1.22 -14.85 -9.34
CA TRP A 141 2.65 -15.07 -9.13
C TRP A 141 3.04 -14.89 -7.66
N ALA A 142 2.58 -13.81 -7.03
CA ALA A 142 2.89 -13.53 -5.63
C ALA A 142 2.27 -14.56 -4.68
N VAL A 143 1.03 -15.02 -4.96
CA VAL A 143 0.36 -16.10 -4.23
C VAL A 143 1.19 -17.38 -4.28
N ARG A 144 1.64 -17.79 -5.48
CA ARG A 144 2.53 -18.97 -5.61
C ARG A 144 3.85 -18.76 -4.87
N ALA A 145 4.47 -17.59 -5.00
CA ALA A 145 5.72 -17.29 -4.31
C ALA A 145 5.58 -17.35 -2.77
N ALA A 146 4.45 -16.92 -2.21
CA ALA A 146 4.16 -17.03 -0.77
C ALA A 146 4.08 -18.49 -0.31
N ALA A 147 3.40 -19.33 -1.08
CA ALA A 147 3.28 -20.77 -0.79
C ALA A 147 4.65 -21.46 -0.89
N ASP A 148 5.38 -21.25 -1.98
CA ASP A 148 6.65 -21.95 -2.27
C ASP A 148 7.78 -21.54 -1.31
N ARG A 149 7.86 -20.25 -0.95
CA ARG A 149 8.98 -19.74 -0.13
C ARG A 149 8.72 -19.79 1.36
N TYR A 150 7.48 -19.53 1.76
CA TYR A 150 7.15 -19.35 3.17
C TYR A 150 6.10 -20.36 3.68
N GLY A 151 5.50 -21.18 2.80
CA GLY A 151 4.42 -22.07 3.16
C GLY A 151 3.20 -21.29 3.67
N ILE A 152 2.93 -20.11 3.10
CA ILE A 152 1.79 -19.26 3.43
C ILE A 152 0.76 -19.36 2.31
N GLY A 153 -0.44 -19.87 2.64
CA GLY A 153 -1.58 -19.85 1.73
C GLY A 153 -2.25 -18.48 1.73
N LEU A 154 -2.25 -17.80 0.58
CA LEU A 154 -2.96 -16.54 0.38
C LEU A 154 -4.28 -16.77 -0.33
N ILE A 155 -5.26 -15.91 -0.05
CA ILE A 155 -6.48 -15.80 -0.87
C ILE A 155 -6.09 -15.05 -2.15
N GLU A 156 -6.27 -15.67 -3.32
CA GLU A 156 -6.07 -14.98 -4.59
C GLU A 156 -7.30 -14.13 -4.91
N GLY A 157 -7.12 -12.81 -5.05
CA GLY A 157 -8.21 -11.87 -5.32
C GLY A 157 -8.00 -10.50 -4.70
N THR A 158 -9.08 -9.73 -4.62
CA THR A 158 -9.11 -8.41 -4.00
C THR A 158 -9.98 -8.38 -2.76
N LEU A 159 -9.72 -7.42 -1.88
CA LEU A 159 -10.49 -7.24 -0.66
C LEU A 159 -11.98 -6.97 -0.96
N GLU A 160 -12.26 -6.28 -2.07
CA GLU A 160 -13.62 -5.92 -2.49
C GLU A 160 -14.45 -7.15 -2.83
N THR A 161 -13.86 -8.15 -3.47
CA THR A 161 -14.56 -9.35 -3.96
C THR A 161 -14.56 -10.51 -2.98
N ALA A 162 -13.64 -10.50 -2.00
CA ALA A 162 -13.51 -11.60 -1.06
C ALA A 162 -14.68 -11.67 -0.06
N THR A 163 -15.18 -12.88 0.20
CA THR A 163 -16.06 -13.16 1.32
C THR A 163 -15.21 -13.52 2.54
N LEU A 164 -15.21 -12.66 3.55
CA LEU A 164 -14.41 -12.80 4.76
C LEU A 164 -15.31 -12.81 5.99
N PRO A 165 -14.97 -13.57 7.04
CA PRO A 165 -15.75 -13.59 8.27
C PRO A 165 -15.66 -12.24 8.99
N GLU A 166 -16.80 -11.76 9.48
CA GLU A 166 -16.88 -10.55 10.30
C GLU A 166 -16.35 -10.79 11.72
N ASP A 167 -15.92 -9.72 12.38
CA ASP A 167 -15.48 -9.67 13.78
C ASP A 167 -14.44 -10.75 14.18
N ARG A 168 -13.64 -11.20 13.22
CA ARG A 168 -12.69 -12.28 13.43
C ARG A 168 -11.28 -11.81 13.78
N TYR A 169 -10.77 -10.82 13.05
CA TYR A 169 -9.36 -10.50 13.09
C TYR A 169 -9.02 -9.54 14.22
N ALA A 170 -7.97 -9.83 14.98
CA ALA A 170 -7.44 -8.92 15.98
C ALA A 170 -6.71 -7.73 15.31
N ALA A 171 -6.09 -7.97 14.17
CA ALA A 171 -5.41 -6.94 13.40
C ALA A 171 -5.65 -7.11 11.89
N VAL A 172 -5.73 -5.97 11.19
CA VAL A 172 -5.66 -5.88 9.73
C VAL A 172 -4.50 -4.97 9.36
N THR A 173 -3.68 -5.36 8.38
CA THR A 173 -2.57 -4.54 7.88
C THR A 173 -2.81 -4.13 6.42
N MET A 174 -2.51 -2.87 6.11
CA MET A 174 -2.53 -2.27 4.78
C MET A 174 -1.24 -1.45 4.61
N VAL A 175 -0.18 -2.09 4.13
CA VAL A 175 1.14 -1.46 3.97
C VAL A 175 1.40 -1.21 2.50
N ASP A 176 1.51 0.06 2.09
CA ASP A 176 1.59 0.47 0.66
C ASP A 176 0.42 -0.11 -0.16
N PHE A 177 -0.80 -0.01 0.36
CA PHE A 177 -2.01 -0.52 -0.28
C PHE A 177 -3.04 0.57 -0.57
N ILE A 178 -3.36 1.41 0.44
CA ILE A 178 -4.53 2.31 0.39
C ILE A 178 -4.41 3.39 -0.70
N GLU A 179 -3.20 3.76 -1.09
CA GLU A 179 -2.94 4.68 -2.19
C GLU A 179 -3.17 4.06 -3.57
N HIS A 180 -3.21 2.74 -3.68
CA HIS A 180 -3.38 2.01 -4.93
C HIS A 180 -4.83 1.69 -5.26
N THR A 181 -5.73 1.68 -4.26
CA THR A 181 -7.14 1.38 -4.52
C THR A 181 -7.92 2.60 -4.99
N PRO A 182 -8.82 2.45 -5.98
CA PRO A 182 -9.74 3.50 -6.40
C PRO A 182 -10.91 3.69 -5.41
N LEU A 183 -11.06 2.78 -4.44
CA LEU A 183 -12.15 2.71 -3.47
C LEU A 183 -11.64 2.68 -2.02
N PRO A 184 -10.86 3.68 -1.57
CA PRO A 184 -10.22 3.63 -0.25
C PRO A 184 -11.23 3.54 0.90
N PHE A 185 -12.41 4.16 0.79
CA PHE A 185 -13.44 4.04 1.82
C PHE A 185 -13.98 2.61 1.93
N GLU A 186 -14.28 1.98 0.80
CA GLU A 186 -14.80 0.60 0.80
C GLU A 186 -13.76 -0.39 1.35
N ALA A 187 -12.48 -0.20 1.03
CA ALA A 187 -11.40 -1.02 1.57
C ALA A 187 -11.30 -0.89 3.10
N VAL A 188 -11.34 0.34 3.62
CA VAL A 188 -11.28 0.58 5.08
C VAL A 188 -12.56 0.09 5.78
N ARG A 189 -13.74 0.27 5.18
CA ARG A 189 -15.00 -0.25 5.69
C ARG A 189 -15.01 -1.79 5.76
N LYS A 190 -14.45 -2.45 4.74
CA LYS A 190 -14.30 -3.90 4.75
C LYS A 190 -13.35 -4.36 5.85
N ALA A 191 -12.23 -3.65 6.05
CA ALA A 191 -11.32 -3.92 7.16
C ALA A 191 -12.02 -3.76 8.52
N GLN A 192 -12.88 -2.73 8.66
CA GLN A 192 -13.67 -2.51 9.87
C GLN A 192 -14.62 -3.69 10.15
N ALA A 193 -15.31 -4.19 9.10
CA ALA A 193 -16.26 -5.30 9.26
C ALA A 193 -15.57 -6.60 9.72
N ILE A 194 -14.39 -6.91 9.21
CA ILE A 194 -13.67 -8.16 9.55
C ILE A 194 -12.87 -8.08 10.85
N LEU A 195 -12.57 -6.88 11.35
CA LEU A 195 -11.92 -6.67 12.65
C LEU A 195 -12.87 -6.98 13.80
N ARG A 196 -12.41 -7.71 14.81
CA ARG A 196 -13.13 -7.87 16.08
C ARG A 196 -13.31 -6.51 16.79
N PRO A 197 -14.23 -6.37 17.74
CA PRO A 197 -14.30 -5.18 18.60
C PRO A 197 -12.94 -4.86 19.20
N ALA A 198 -12.57 -3.58 19.23
CA ALA A 198 -11.24 -3.08 19.62
C ALA A 198 -10.06 -3.65 18.82
N GLY A 199 -10.29 -4.27 17.67
CA GLY A 199 -9.25 -4.69 16.73
C GLY A 199 -8.54 -3.50 16.09
N ILE A 200 -7.30 -3.70 15.64
CA ILE A 200 -6.41 -2.64 15.14
C ILE A 200 -6.23 -2.76 13.63
N LEU A 201 -6.52 -1.67 12.93
CA LEU A 201 -6.10 -1.45 11.55
C LEU A 201 -4.74 -0.72 11.54
N VAL A 202 -3.76 -1.29 10.85
CA VAL A 202 -2.45 -0.67 10.60
C VAL A 202 -2.37 -0.20 9.17
N LEU A 203 -2.12 1.09 8.96
CA LEU A 203 -1.93 1.69 7.63
C LEU A 203 -0.54 2.28 7.51
N VAL A 204 0.14 2.00 6.39
CA VAL A 204 1.37 2.71 5.99
C VAL A 204 1.13 3.24 4.59
N THR A 205 1.25 4.57 4.41
CA THR A 205 1.03 5.23 3.12
C THR A 205 1.83 6.54 3.03
N PRO A 206 2.15 7.04 1.81
CA PRO A 206 2.84 8.32 1.62
C PRO A 206 2.05 9.53 2.14
N ASP A 207 2.78 10.55 2.64
CA ASP A 207 2.25 11.84 3.06
C ASP A 207 2.52 12.91 1.98
N ILE A 208 1.48 13.27 1.22
CA ILE A 208 1.56 14.30 0.16
C ILE A 208 1.94 15.68 0.72
N HIS A 209 1.67 15.93 2.00
CA HIS A 209 2.00 17.20 2.68
C HIS A 209 3.33 17.18 3.41
N SER A 210 4.12 16.10 3.28
CA SER A 210 5.45 16.01 3.87
C SER A 210 6.40 17.10 3.34
N ARG A 211 7.43 17.42 4.13
CA ARG A 211 8.48 18.34 3.66
C ARG A 211 9.20 17.78 2.43
N ALA A 212 9.46 16.47 2.40
CA ALA A 212 10.10 15.81 1.26
C ALA A 212 9.24 15.91 -0.02
N ALA A 213 7.93 15.70 0.07
CA ALA A 213 7.01 15.86 -1.07
C ALA A 213 7.02 17.29 -1.61
N ARG A 214 6.97 18.30 -0.71
CA ARG A 214 7.00 19.71 -1.10
C ARG A 214 8.31 20.13 -1.76
N LEU A 215 9.45 19.67 -1.23
CA LEU A 215 10.77 19.99 -1.77
C LEU A 215 11.04 19.28 -3.10
N ALA A 216 10.64 18.02 -3.22
CA ALA A 216 10.81 17.24 -4.45
C ALA A 216 9.82 17.67 -5.55
N GLY A 217 8.66 18.22 -5.19
CA GLY A 217 7.66 18.71 -6.12
C GLY A 217 7.26 17.64 -7.14
N ARG A 218 7.43 17.92 -8.43
CA ARG A 218 7.13 16.96 -9.49
C ARG A 218 8.06 15.74 -9.53
N LYS A 219 9.20 15.78 -8.86
CA LYS A 219 10.16 14.67 -8.80
C LYS A 219 9.96 13.79 -7.57
N TRP A 220 8.90 14.01 -6.79
CA TRP A 220 8.62 13.17 -5.64
C TRP A 220 8.35 11.73 -6.09
N TRP A 221 9.07 10.77 -5.50
CA TRP A 221 9.07 9.37 -5.92
C TRP A 221 7.77 8.62 -5.68
N HIS A 222 6.85 9.18 -4.90
CA HIS A 222 5.50 8.65 -4.75
C HIS A 222 4.50 9.20 -5.79
N LEU A 223 4.91 10.13 -6.67
CA LEU A 223 4.15 10.48 -7.87
C LEU A 223 4.39 9.38 -8.93
N ARG A 224 3.54 8.38 -8.94
CA ARG A 224 3.60 7.19 -9.81
C ARG A 224 2.21 6.93 -10.37
N PRO A 225 2.08 6.37 -11.59
CA PRO A 225 0.79 6.03 -12.18
C PRO A 225 -0.04 5.05 -11.33
N ALA A 226 0.62 4.15 -10.60
CA ALA A 226 -0.04 3.20 -9.71
C ALA A 226 -0.65 3.84 -8.46
N HIS A 227 -0.24 5.07 -8.07
CA HIS A 227 -0.81 5.76 -6.93
C HIS A 227 -2.00 6.60 -7.39
N LEU A 228 -3.18 6.17 -7.00
CA LEU A 228 -4.46 6.79 -7.34
C LEU A 228 -4.94 7.76 -6.26
N SER A 229 -4.50 7.56 -5.03
CA SER A 229 -4.86 8.36 -3.86
C SER A 229 -3.61 8.92 -3.18
N PHE A 230 -3.67 10.19 -2.78
CA PHE A 230 -2.59 10.88 -2.08
C PHE A 230 -3.13 11.45 -0.78
N PHE A 231 -2.77 10.78 0.30
CA PHE A 231 -3.26 11.14 1.62
C PHE A 231 -2.42 12.22 2.29
N SER A 232 -3.09 13.03 3.08
CA SER A 232 -2.55 13.83 4.17
C SER A 232 -3.11 13.28 5.48
N ARG A 233 -2.55 13.70 6.62
CA ARG A 233 -3.09 13.34 7.94
C ARG A 233 -4.57 13.67 8.06
N ARG A 234 -4.98 14.88 7.61
CA ARG A 234 -6.37 15.32 7.63
C ARG A 234 -7.28 14.41 6.80
N SER A 235 -6.88 14.09 5.57
CA SER A 235 -7.72 13.26 4.70
C SER A 235 -7.77 11.80 5.12
N LEU A 236 -6.68 11.27 5.70
CA LEU A 236 -6.68 9.93 6.26
C LEU A 236 -7.52 9.83 7.53
N ASP A 237 -7.43 10.82 8.44
CA ASP A 237 -8.28 10.90 9.63
C ASP A 237 -9.77 10.98 9.24
N ALA A 238 -10.12 11.80 8.24
CA ALA A 238 -11.49 11.87 7.73
C ALA A 238 -12.00 10.53 7.17
N LEU A 239 -11.14 9.80 6.43
CA LEU A 239 -11.45 8.48 5.93
C LEU A 239 -11.71 7.48 7.07
N LEU A 240 -10.79 7.42 8.04
CA LEU A 240 -10.83 6.48 9.15
C LEU A 240 -12.05 6.73 10.06
N ARG A 241 -12.30 7.98 10.45
CA ARG A 241 -13.47 8.34 11.26
C ARG A 241 -14.78 7.97 10.57
N ARG A 242 -14.89 8.26 9.27
CA ARG A 242 -16.08 7.90 8.48
C ARG A 242 -16.31 6.39 8.46
N ALA A 243 -15.25 5.59 8.51
CA ALA A 243 -15.32 4.13 8.51
C ALA A 243 -15.43 3.52 9.93
N GLY A 244 -15.59 4.31 10.99
CA GLY A 244 -15.75 3.82 12.36
C GLY A 244 -14.44 3.42 13.02
N PHE A 245 -13.39 4.23 12.81
CA PHE A 245 -12.10 4.06 13.46
C PHE A 245 -11.65 5.31 14.20
N SER A 246 -11.01 5.11 15.35
CA SER A 246 -10.27 6.13 16.10
C SER A 246 -8.76 5.88 16.01
N ILE A 247 -8.00 6.91 15.64
CA ILE A 247 -6.52 6.82 15.58
C ILE A 247 -5.97 6.76 17.00
N VAL A 248 -5.30 5.65 17.35
CA VAL A 248 -4.68 5.44 18.68
C VAL A 248 -3.17 5.72 18.66
N ALA A 249 -2.53 5.66 17.49
CA ALA A 249 -1.15 6.10 17.33
C ALA A 249 -0.85 6.47 15.88
N GLU A 250 0.02 7.46 15.70
CA GLU A 250 0.55 7.87 14.41
C GLU A 250 2.05 8.14 14.53
N ARG A 251 2.81 7.74 13.52
CA ARG A 251 4.27 7.94 13.46
C ARG A 251 4.71 8.27 12.05
N ARG A 252 5.83 8.97 11.93
CA ARG A 252 6.55 9.04 10.66
C ARG A 252 7.18 7.68 10.38
N TYR A 253 6.94 7.17 9.19
CA TYR A 253 7.52 5.92 8.75
C TYR A 253 8.88 6.14 8.11
N SER A 254 9.74 5.14 8.21
CA SER A 254 11.06 5.11 7.55
C SER A 254 11.27 3.77 6.89
N TRP A 255 11.70 3.81 5.65
CA TRP A 255 11.98 2.63 4.87
C TRP A 255 13.40 2.15 5.09
N THR A 256 13.61 0.85 5.14
CA THR A 256 14.93 0.23 5.12
C THR A 256 15.06 -0.54 3.82
N PHE A 257 16.12 -0.26 3.08
CA PHE A 257 16.47 -0.94 1.84
C PHE A 257 17.91 -1.44 1.92
N SER A 258 18.28 -2.40 1.07
CA SER A 258 19.67 -2.74 0.88
C SER A 258 20.41 -1.65 0.08
N ALA A 259 21.71 -1.52 0.30
CA ALA A 259 22.55 -0.63 -0.52
C ALA A 259 22.49 -1.02 -2.00
N HIS A 260 22.43 -2.33 -2.29
CA HIS A 260 22.28 -2.85 -3.64
C HIS A 260 21.00 -2.33 -4.31
N TYR A 261 19.87 -2.43 -3.62
CA TYR A 261 18.58 -1.97 -4.15
C TYR A 261 18.61 -0.47 -4.47
N LEU A 262 19.09 0.37 -3.56
CA LEU A 262 19.16 1.81 -3.77
C LEU A 262 20.07 2.21 -4.93
N LEU A 263 21.19 1.53 -5.09
CA LEU A 263 22.13 1.77 -6.19
C LEU A 263 21.55 1.28 -7.53
N SER A 264 20.84 0.15 -7.55
CA SER A 264 20.19 -0.39 -8.76
C SER A 264 19.06 0.51 -9.31
N ARG A 265 18.54 1.42 -8.49
CA ARG A 265 17.53 2.42 -8.91
C ARG A 265 18.12 3.54 -9.80
N LYS A 266 19.44 3.63 -9.92
CA LYS A 266 20.11 4.57 -10.82
C LYS A 266 20.56 3.85 -12.10
N PRO A 267 20.01 4.18 -13.30
CA PRO A 267 20.29 3.46 -14.53
C PRO A 267 21.80 3.34 -14.86
N ALA A 268 22.57 4.41 -14.62
CA ALA A 268 24.02 4.42 -14.84
C ALA A 268 24.80 3.42 -13.94
N LEU A 269 24.24 3.09 -12.75
CA LEU A 269 24.87 2.15 -11.81
C LEU A 269 24.36 0.73 -11.98
N GLN A 270 23.16 0.55 -12.50
CA GLN A 270 22.52 -0.75 -12.68
C GLN A 270 23.37 -1.68 -13.57
N ALA A 271 23.86 -1.17 -14.69
CA ALA A 271 24.70 -1.93 -15.62
C ALA A 271 26.03 -2.35 -14.97
N ARG A 272 26.63 -1.47 -14.15
CA ARG A 272 27.89 -1.77 -13.44
C ARG A 272 27.68 -2.82 -12.34
N LEU A 273 26.57 -2.74 -11.60
CA LEU A 273 26.25 -3.68 -10.51
C LEU A 273 26.02 -5.11 -11.03
N LYS A 274 25.46 -5.29 -12.23
CA LYS A 274 25.28 -6.62 -12.85
C LYS A 274 26.60 -7.36 -13.06
N ASN A 275 27.68 -6.65 -13.30
CA ASN A 275 29.01 -7.21 -13.61
C ASN A 275 29.96 -7.26 -12.42
N MET A 276 29.56 -6.78 -11.23
CA MET A 276 30.42 -6.75 -10.05
C MET A 276 30.17 -7.95 -9.14
N ARG A 277 31.19 -8.82 -8.96
CA ARG A 277 31.15 -9.92 -7.97
C ARG A 277 30.88 -9.51 -6.52
N PRO A 278 31.26 -8.31 -5.99
CA PRO A 278 30.91 -7.89 -4.62
C PRO A 278 29.46 -7.40 -4.46
N ALA A 279 28.59 -7.47 -5.48
CA ALA A 279 27.19 -7.05 -5.38
C ALA A 279 26.40 -7.81 -4.28
N SER A 280 26.79 -9.05 -3.95
CA SER A 280 26.18 -9.81 -2.86
C SER A 280 26.39 -9.21 -1.47
N PHE A 281 27.53 -8.53 -1.24
CA PHE A 281 27.80 -7.83 0.02
C PHE A 281 26.89 -6.62 0.19
N LEU A 282 26.64 -5.87 -0.89
CA LEU A 282 25.73 -4.70 -0.87
C LEU A 282 24.29 -5.07 -0.52
N LYS A 283 23.85 -6.29 -0.83
CA LYS A 283 22.53 -6.80 -0.44
C LYS A 283 22.39 -6.97 1.09
N ARG A 284 23.50 -7.08 1.83
CA ARG A 284 23.51 -7.24 3.29
C ARG A 284 23.60 -5.92 4.06
N ILE A 285 23.94 -4.81 3.39
CA ILE A 285 24.07 -3.49 4.03
C ILE A 285 22.68 -2.82 4.06
N PRO A 286 22.06 -2.68 5.24
CA PRO A 286 20.79 -1.97 5.37
C PRO A 286 21.01 -0.45 5.40
N ILE A 287 20.28 0.27 4.58
CA ILE A 287 20.23 1.73 4.58
C ILE A 287 18.81 2.14 4.99
N ARG A 288 18.70 2.88 6.09
CA ARG A 288 17.43 3.42 6.55
C ARG A 288 17.21 4.83 6.00
N LEU A 289 16.15 5.01 5.24
CA LEU A 289 15.70 6.30 4.71
C LEU A 289 14.60 6.85 5.62
N ALA A 290 14.90 7.89 6.36
CA ALA A 290 13.97 8.57 7.26
C ALA A 290 13.59 9.95 6.69
N LEU A 291 12.98 9.97 5.50
CA LEU A 291 12.65 11.19 4.77
C LEU A 291 11.39 11.88 5.30
N GLY A 292 10.65 11.18 6.17
CA GLY A 292 9.45 11.69 6.82
C GLY A 292 8.30 11.93 5.84
N ASP A 293 8.28 11.22 4.74
CA ASP A 293 7.32 11.34 3.63
C ASP A 293 6.31 10.20 3.56
N SER A 294 6.29 9.38 4.55
CA SER A 294 5.25 8.36 4.79
C SER A 294 4.88 8.37 6.27
N PHE A 295 3.66 8.01 6.58
CA PHE A 295 3.21 7.81 7.95
C PHE A 295 2.70 6.39 8.17
N GLU A 296 2.78 5.97 9.40
CA GLU A 296 2.29 4.71 9.93
C GLU A 296 1.23 5.02 10.98
N VAL A 297 0.02 4.54 10.74
CA VAL A 297 -1.15 4.82 11.58
C VAL A 297 -1.66 3.51 12.16
N TYR A 298 -2.00 3.52 13.43
CA TYR A 298 -2.73 2.50 14.16
C TYR A 298 -4.10 3.06 14.50
N ALA A 299 -5.15 2.45 13.99
CA ALA A 299 -6.53 2.88 14.21
C ALA A 299 -7.32 1.72 14.82
N MET A 300 -7.99 2.00 15.92
CA MET A 300 -8.82 1.03 16.64
C MET A 300 -10.24 1.09 16.09
N LYS A 301 -10.84 -0.08 15.86
CA LYS A 301 -12.27 -0.19 15.55
C LYS A 301 -13.08 0.36 16.72
N ASP A 302 -13.92 1.36 16.44
CA ASP A 302 -14.80 1.93 17.45
C ASP A 302 -15.74 0.86 17.97
N SER A 303 -15.94 0.82 19.28
CA SER A 303 -16.99 0.00 19.89
C SER A 303 -18.32 0.55 19.37
N GLY A 304 -19.07 -0.24 18.59
CA GLY A 304 -20.36 0.16 18.06
C GLY A 304 -21.21 0.76 19.17
N GLY A 305 -21.67 1.99 18.97
CA GLY A 305 -22.69 2.60 19.80
C GLY A 305 -24.06 2.03 19.48
#